data_9cd4bb91c8065f62d0bed4d4d10d2aff
#
_entry.id   9cd4bb91c8065f62d0bed4d4d10d2aff
#
_cell.length_a   1.000
_cell.length_b   1.000
_cell.length_c   1.000
_cell.angle_alpha   90.00
_cell.angle_beta   90.00
_cell.angle_gamma   90.00
#
_symmetry.space_group_name_H-M   'P 1'
#
loop_
_entity.id
_entity.type
_entity.pdbx_description
1 polymer ?
#
loop_
_entity_poly.entity_id
_entity_poly.type
_entity_poly.pdbx_seq_one_letter_code
_entity_poly.pdbx_strand_id
1 'polypeptide(L)'
;AAKKGLKSKVPLMVTPGSEITRATIERDGYLKDLEAIGATVLANACGPCIGQWKRDDIEDGESNTIVSSYNRNFPARNDGNKETLSFIGSPETVIGLALGGTLEFDFLNDSLVNDEGEEVKLSPPTAEELPPEGFASTLEGFVQPKEDSEIEVVISPDSERLQVLTPFDQFNSNNYLEMTVI
;
A
#
# COMPACT_ATOMS: atom_id res chain seq x y z
N ALA A 1 -15.66 5.94 12.41
CA ALA A 1 -15.35 4.64 12.98
C ALA A 1 -14.55 4.80 14.29
N ALA A 2 -13.32 5.32 14.26
CA ALA A 2 -12.44 5.44 15.42
C ALA A 2 -13.11 6.13 16.62
N LYS A 3 -13.70 7.32 16.42
CA LYS A 3 -14.41 8.08 17.47
C LYS A 3 -15.62 7.37 18.08
N LYS A 4 -16.09 6.32 17.43
CA LYS A 4 -17.23 5.50 17.88
C LYS A 4 -16.79 4.14 18.44
N GLY A 5 -15.51 3.92 18.64
CA GLY A 5 -14.98 2.68 19.21
C GLY A 5 -15.13 1.46 18.30
N LEU A 6 -15.31 1.64 16.99
CA LEU A 6 -15.34 0.54 16.05
C LEU A 6 -13.94 0.00 15.78
N LYS A 7 -13.86 -1.32 15.61
CA LYS A 7 -12.61 -2.03 15.28
C LYS A 7 -12.79 -2.87 14.02
N SER A 8 -11.73 -3.00 13.27
CA SER A 8 -11.68 -3.95 12.16
C SER A 8 -11.82 -5.39 12.69
N LYS A 9 -12.65 -6.17 12.05
CA LYS A 9 -12.87 -7.59 12.38
C LYS A 9 -11.95 -8.54 11.61
N VAL A 10 -11.23 -7.99 10.64
CA VAL A 10 -10.25 -8.72 9.82
C VAL A 10 -8.95 -7.93 9.77
N PRO A 11 -7.82 -8.54 9.41
CA PRO A 11 -6.57 -7.81 9.20
C PRO A 11 -6.75 -6.67 8.19
N LEU A 12 -6.45 -5.45 8.60
CA LEU A 12 -6.54 -4.24 7.76
C LEU A 12 -5.14 -3.66 7.60
N MET A 13 -4.62 -3.72 6.38
CA MET A 13 -3.29 -3.20 6.03
C MET A 13 -3.43 -1.90 5.25
N VAL A 14 -2.65 -0.89 5.62
CA VAL A 14 -2.67 0.42 4.97
C VAL A 14 -1.28 0.78 4.50
N THR A 15 -1.13 1.00 3.19
CA THR A 15 0.09 1.57 2.60
C THR A 15 -0.25 2.97 2.10
N PRO A 16 0.36 4.03 2.64
CA PRO A 16 0.02 5.41 2.27
C PRO A 16 0.30 5.78 0.81
N GLY A 17 1.22 5.09 0.17
CA GLY A 17 1.59 5.28 -1.24
C GLY A 17 2.77 6.22 -1.46
N SER A 18 3.04 7.16 -0.58
CA SER A 18 4.25 8.00 -0.58
C SER A 18 4.53 8.56 0.80
N GLU A 19 5.78 8.99 1.05
CA GLU A 19 6.14 9.64 2.32
C GLU A 19 5.42 10.99 2.50
N ILE A 20 5.14 11.70 1.43
CA ILE A 20 4.36 12.94 1.48
C ILE A 20 2.93 12.63 1.92
N THR A 21 2.31 11.59 1.37
CA THR A 21 0.97 11.16 1.80
C THR A 21 0.99 10.69 3.25
N ARG A 22 1.97 9.88 3.66
CA ARG A 22 2.12 9.43 5.05
C ARG A 22 2.22 10.62 6.01
N ALA A 23 3.11 11.56 5.71
CA ALA A 23 3.30 12.76 6.55
C ALA A 23 2.04 13.65 6.59
N THR A 24 1.30 13.72 5.48
CA THR A 24 0.05 14.47 5.42
C THR A 24 -1.01 13.86 6.33
N ILE A 25 -1.27 12.56 6.21
CA ILE A 25 -2.28 11.88 7.04
C ILE A 25 -1.87 11.80 8.52
N GLU A 26 -0.56 11.80 8.82
CA GLU A 26 -0.05 11.88 10.18
C GLU A 26 -0.29 13.26 10.77
N ARG A 27 0.07 14.35 10.06
CA ARG A 27 -0.19 15.74 10.46
C ARG A 27 -1.67 15.96 10.74
N ASP A 28 -2.54 15.46 9.88
CA ASP A 28 -3.98 15.66 9.96
C ASP A 28 -4.67 14.69 10.95
N GLY A 29 -3.91 13.80 11.60
CA GLY A 29 -4.38 12.91 12.65
C GLY A 29 -5.04 11.61 12.13
N TYR A 30 -5.17 11.43 10.83
CA TYR A 30 -5.84 10.26 10.24
C TYR A 30 -5.05 8.95 10.47
N LEU A 31 -3.73 9.03 10.62
CA LEU A 31 -2.92 7.86 10.94
C LEU A 31 -3.33 7.23 12.28
N LYS A 32 -3.55 8.08 13.30
CA LYS A 32 -4.04 7.64 14.62
C LYS A 32 -5.45 7.05 14.55
N ASP A 33 -6.31 7.61 13.70
CA ASP A 33 -7.66 7.08 13.49
C ASP A 33 -7.63 5.69 12.83
N LEU A 34 -6.72 5.48 11.87
CA LEU A 34 -6.51 4.17 11.25
C LEU A 34 -5.99 3.14 12.25
N GLU A 35 -4.97 3.49 13.03
CA GLU A 35 -4.44 2.63 14.10
C GLU A 35 -5.51 2.34 15.17
N ALA A 36 -6.32 3.34 15.52
CA ALA A 36 -7.39 3.18 16.48
C ALA A 36 -8.45 2.18 16.05
N ILE A 37 -8.73 2.02 14.77
CA ILE A 37 -9.63 0.95 14.26
C ILE A 37 -8.93 -0.39 14.07
N GLY A 38 -7.65 -0.51 14.39
CA GLY A 38 -6.89 -1.75 14.30
C GLY A 38 -6.15 -1.94 12.98
N ALA A 39 -5.96 -0.89 12.18
CA ALA A 39 -5.16 -0.99 10.97
C ALA A 39 -3.66 -1.07 11.29
N THR A 40 -2.94 -1.86 10.51
CA THR A 40 -1.48 -1.88 10.48
C THR A 40 -0.99 -1.00 9.33
N VAL A 41 -0.27 0.06 9.67
CA VAL A 41 0.31 0.95 8.66
C VAL A 41 1.66 0.41 8.23
N LEU A 42 1.78 0.14 6.94
CA LEU A 42 2.97 -0.43 6.34
C LEU A 42 3.88 0.66 5.75
N ALA A 43 5.14 0.32 5.57
CA ALA A 43 6.06 1.14 4.81
C ALA A 43 5.61 1.26 3.34
N ASN A 44 6.02 2.35 2.68
CA ASN A 44 5.74 2.56 1.27
C ASN A 44 6.63 1.66 0.39
N ALA A 45 6.20 0.43 0.22
CA ALA A 45 6.93 -0.60 -0.51
C ALA A 45 5.98 -1.45 -1.37
N CYS A 46 6.55 -2.15 -2.33
CA CYS A 46 5.84 -2.89 -3.38
C CYS A 46 5.53 -4.36 -2.99
N GLY A 47 5.21 -4.70 -1.77
CA GLY A 47 4.90 -6.08 -1.37
C GLY A 47 3.57 -6.58 -1.97
N PRO A 48 2.43 -6.16 -1.42
CA PRO A 48 1.12 -6.66 -1.84
C PRO A 48 0.73 -6.29 -3.27
N CYS A 49 1.28 -5.19 -3.83
CA CYS A 49 0.90 -4.73 -5.15
C CYS A 49 1.53 -5.53 -6.31
N ILE A 50 2.50 -6.39 -6.04
CA ILE A 50 3.20 -7.19 -7.06
C ILE A 50 3.24 -8.70 -6.75
N GLY A 51 2.41 -9.18 -5.84
CA GLY A 51 2.34 -10.59 -5.51
C GLY A 51 3.47 -11.10 -4.61
N GLN A 52 4.14 -10.21 -3.88
CA GLN A 52 5.24 -10.55 -2.98
C GLN A 52 4.89 -10.37 -1.50
N TRP A 53 3.63 -10.27 -1.18
CA TRP A 53 3.20 -10.26 0.21
C TRP A 53 3.24 -11.67 0.77
N LYS A 54 4.26 -11.92 1.59
CA LYS A 54 4.32 -13.18 2.34
C LYS A 54 3.33 -13.09 3.51
N ARG A 55 2.36 -13.98 3.48
CA ARG A 55 1.37 -14.13 4.54
C ARG A 55 1.73 -15.32 5.41
N ASP A 56 1.69 -15.11 6.73
CA ASP A 56 1.96 -16.16 7.72
C ASP A 56 0.65 -16.73 8.30
N ASP A 57 -0.50 -16.17 7.91
CA ASP A 57 -1.84 -16.51 8.37
C ASP A 57 -2.60 -17.45 7.42
N ILE A 58 -2.04 -17.77 6.25
CA ILE A 58 -2.65 -18.59 5.21
C ILE A 58 -1.62 -19.60 4.69
N GLU A 59 -2.04 -20.85 4.52
CA GLU A 59 -1.22 -21.87 3.88
C GLU A 59 -1.24 -21.72 2.35
N ASP A 60 -0.18 -22.16 1.70
CA ASP A 60 -0.11 -22.13 0.23
C ASP A 60 -1.20 -23.06 -0.38
N GLY A 61 -1.99 -22.50 -1.29
CA GLY A 61 -3.15 -23.19 -1.89
C GLY A 61 -4.43 -23.12 -1.03
N GLU A 62 -4.43 -22.46 0.11
CA GLU A 62 -5.63 -22.23 0.91
C GLU A 62 -6.51 -21.16 0.27
N SER A 63 -7.81 -21.46 0.14
CA SER A 63 -8.79 -20.52 -0.41
C SER A 63 -9.12 -19.42 0.61
N ASN A 64 -8.95 -18.17 0.20
CA ASN A 64 -9.20 -17.01 1.03
C ASN A 64 -9.59 -15.80 0.18
N THR A 65 -9.85 -14.67 0.81
CA THR A 65 -10.29 -13.44 0.13
C THR A 65 -9.50 -12.23 0.58
N ILE A 66 -9.11 -11.41 -0.39
CA ILE A 66 -8.53 -10.08 -0.17
C ILE A 66 -9.41 -9.04 -0.86
N VAL A 67 -9.72 -7.95 -0.17
CA VAL A 67 -10.33 -6.75 -0.77
C VAL A 67 -9.33 -5.60 -0.67
N SER A 68 -9.05 -4.95 -1.78
CA SER A 68 -8.09 -3.84 -1.83
C SER A 68 -8.67 -2.62 -2.53
N SER A 69 -8.12 -1.43 -2.25
CA SER A 69 -8.46 -0.18 -2.94
C SER A 69 -7.45 0.18 -4.03
N TYR A 70 -6.58 -0.72 -4.39
CA TYR A 70 -5.53 -0.53 -5.38
C TYR A 70 -5.33 -1.83 -6.14
N ASN A 71 -4.55 -1.76 -7.24
CA ASN A 71 -4.11 -2.94 -7.97
C ASN A 71 -5.20 -3.55 -8.90
N ARG A 72 -4.94 -4.77 -9.36
CA ARG A 72 -5.78 -5.57 -10.25
C ARG A 72 -6.15 -6.87 -9.56
N ASN A 73 -7.32 -7.41 -9.87
CA ASN A 73 -7.91 -8.56 -9.20
C ASN A 73 -7.66 -9.90 -9.92
N PHE A 74 -6.55 -10.10 -10.56
CA PHE A 74 -6.23 -11.39 -11.16
C PHE A 74 -5.51 -12.33 -10.15
N PRO A 75 -5.55 -13.65 -10.37
CA PRO A 75 -5.00 -14.65 -9.45
C PRO A 75 -3.54 -14.37 -9.08
N ALA A 76 -3.18 -14.64 -7.83
CA ALA A 76 -1.83 -14.49 -7.26
C ALA A 76 -1.29 -13.04 -7.24
N ARG A 77 -2.13 -12.03 -7.52
CA ARG A 77 -1.64 -10.65 -7.66
C ARG A 77 -1.16 -10.02 -6.35
N ASN A 78 -1.71 -10.40 -5.22
CA ASN A 78 -1.38 -9.78 -3.93
C ASN A 78 -0.33 -10.58 -3.15
N ASP A 79 -0.54 -11.86 -2.96
CA ASP A 79 0.22 -12.74 -2.06
C ASP A 79 0.88 -13.94 -2.75
N GLY A 80 0.79 -14.03 -4.08
CA GLY A 80 1.32 -15.16 -4.83
C GLY A 80 0.45 -16.42 -4.80
N ASN A 81 -0.56 -16.50 -3.93
CA ASN A 81 -1.47 -17.64 -3.84
C ASN A 81 -2.57 -17.55 -4.91
N LYS A 82 -2.70 -18.59 -5.74
CA LYS A 82 -3.68 -18.64 -6.83
C LYS A 82 -5.12 -18.82 -6.33
N GLU A 83 -5.29 -19.37 -5.14
CA GLU A 83 -6.59 -19.61 -4.50
C GLU A 83 -7.11 -18.38 -3.73
N THR A 84 -6.33 -17.31 -3.68
CA THR A 84 -6.78 -16.04 -3.12
C THR A 84 -7.70 -15.33 -4.10
N LEU A 85 -8.95 -15.15 -3.70
CA LEU A 85 -9.93 -14.35 -4.43
C LEU A 85 -9.67 -12.87 -4.16
N SER A 86 -9.37 -12.09 -5.20
CA SER A 86 -9.05 -10.67 -5.08
C SER A 86 -10.19 -9.80 -5.59
N PHE A 87 -10.66 -8.90 -4.74
CA PHE A 87 -11.68 -7.91 -5.06
C PHE A 87 -11.11 -6.50 -4.96
N ILE A 88 -11.65 -5.58 -5.74
CA ILE A 88 -11.26 -4.17 -5.73
C ILE A 88 -12.49 -3.33 -5.40
N GLY A 89 -12.31 -2.42 -4.46
CA GLY A 89 -13.30 -1.42 -4.07
C GLY A 89 -12.64 -0.07 -3.83
N SER A 90 -13.43 0.94 -3.52
CA SER A 90 -12.91 2.23 -3.05
C SER A 90 -12.33 2.07 -1.63
N PRO A 91 -11.44 2.98 -1.18
CA PRO A 91 -10.93 2.95 0.19
C PRO A 91 -12.03 2.86 1.24
N GLU A 92 -13.13 3.58 1.06
CA GLU A 92 -14.29 3.57 1.96
C GLU A 92 -14.96 2.20 2.00
N THR A 93 -15.11 1.57 0.84
CA THR A 93 -15.65 0.21 0.73
C THR A 93 -14.77 -0.80 1.47
N VAL A 94 -13.45 -0.72 1.28
CA VAL A 94 -12.50 -1.61 1.97
C VAL A 94 -12.59 -1.45 3.48
N ILE A 95 -12.63 -0.21 3.98
CA ILE A 95 -12.77 0.05 5.42
C ILE A 95 -14.14 -0.44 5.92
N GLY A 96 -15.22 -0.17 5.20
CA GLY A 96 -16.57 -0.63 5.56
C GLY A 96 -16.65 -2.14 5.71
N LEU A 97 -16.12 -2.89 4.74
CA LEU A 97 -16.07 -4.35 4.76
C LEU A 97 -15.14 -4.89 5.85
N ALA A 98 -14.01 -4.22 6.12
CA ALA A 98 -13.11 -4.60 7.19
C ALA A 98 -13.75 -4.46 8.58
N LEU A 99 -14.51 -3.40 8.79
CA LEU A 99 -15.28 -3.18 10.02
C LEU A 99 -16.44 -4.19 10.14
N GLY A 100 -17.09 -4.56 9.03
CA GLY A 100 -18.13 -5.57 8.99
C GLY A 100 -17.61 -7.00 9.20
N GLY A 101 -16.41 -7.29 8.68
CA GLY A 101 -15.75 -8.59 8.75
C GLY A 101 -16.29 -9.63 7.76
N THR A 102 -17.15 -9.24 6.83
CA THR A 102 -17.73 -10.10 5.81
C THR A 102 -18.06 -9.30 4.54
N LEU A 103 -18.02 -9.95 3.37
CA LEU A 103 -18.45 -9.36 2.11
C LEU A 103 -19.97 -9.16 2.01
N GLU A 104 -20.74 -9.78 2.89
CA GLU A 104 -22.20 -9.63 2.93
C GLU A 104 -22.65 -8.35 3.67
N PHE A 105 -21.72 -7.66 4.35
CA PHE A 105 -22.03 -6.45 5.10
C PHE A 105 -22.36 -5.29 4.16
N ASP A 106 -23.59 -4.79 4.25
CA ASP A 106 -24.03 -3.59 3.53
C ASP A 106 -23.70 -2.33 4.36
N PHE A 107 -22.51 -1.79 4.18
CA PHE A 107 -22.02 -0.62 4.92
C PHE A 107 -22.85 0.66 4.68
N LEU A 108 -23.77 0.67 3.70
CA LEU A 108 -24.69 1.78 3.47
C LEU A 108 -25.96 1.68 4.32
N ASN A 109 -26.42 0.46 4.57
CA ASN A 109 -27.72 0.21 5.22
C ASN A 109 -27.60 -0.45 6.57
N ASP A 110 -26.62 -1.33 6.78
CA ASP A 110 -26.42 -2.06 8.03
C ASP A 110 -25.75 -1.20 9.10
N SER A 111 -25.90 -1.60 10.35
CA SER A 111 -25.23 -1.04 11.50
C SER A 111 -24.19 -2.00 12.06
N LEU A 112 -23.21 -1.46 12.75
CA LEU A 112 -22.18 -2.17 13.49
C LEU A 112 -22.41 -1.98 14.99
N VAL A 113 -21.92 -2.91 15.79
CA VAL A 113 -21.92 -2.78 17.25
C VAL A 113 -20.48 -2.50 17.70
N ASN A 114 -20.28 -1.44 18.49
CA ASN A 114 -18.99 -1.09 19.07
C ASN A 114 -18.69 -1.91 20.34
N ASP A 115 -17.51 -1.72 20.92
CA ASP A 115 -17.08 -2.44 22.13
C ASP A 115 -17.95 -2.13 23.36
N GLU A 116 -18.70 -1.03 23.34
CA GLU A 116 -19.63 -0.62 24.42
C GLU A 116 -21.05 -1.21 24.23
N GLY A 117 -21.27 -1.92 23.13
CA GLY A 117 -22.57 -2.51 22.78
C GLY A 117 -23.53 -1.53 22.11
N GLU A 118 -23.04 -0.35 21.69
CA GLU A 118 -23.86 0.62 20.99
C GLU A 118 -23.93 0.31 19.49
N GLU A 119 -25.10 0.51 18.92
CA GLU A 119 -25.32 0.40 17.48
C GLU A 119 -24.81 1.65 16.76
N VAL A 120 -23.92 1.45 15.80
CA VAL A 120 -23.26 2.53 15.03
C VAL A 120 -23.50 2.31 13.55
N LYS A 121 -24.11 3.28 12.89
CA LYS A 121 -24.22 3.34 11.43
C LYS A 121 -23.05 4.16 10.87
N LEU A 122 -22.40 3.66 9.83
CA LEU A 122 -21.37 4.39 9.12
C LEU A 122 -21.99 5.54 8.33
N SER A 123 -21.34 6.71 8.37
CA SER A 123 -21.74 7.83 7.51
C SER A 123 -20.93 7.78 6.23
N PRO A 124 -21.50 8.19 5.09
CA PRO A 124 -20.74 8.37 3.87
C PRO A 124 -19.59 9.37 4.08
N PRO A 125 -18.46 9.20 3.40
CA PRO A 125 -17.38 10.18 3.47
C PRO A 125 -17.84 11.53 2.94
N THR A 126 -17.34 12.61 3.54
CA THR A 126 -17.46 13.96 2.98
C THR A 126 -16.43 14.06 1.87
N ALA A 127 -16.88 14.33 0.64
CA ALA A 127 -16.02 14.33 -0.54
C ALA A 127 -15.14 15.60 -0.61
N GLU A 128 -14.19 15.73 0.29
CA GLU A 128 -13.10 16.70 0.15
C GLU A 128 -11.97 16.01 -0.63
N GLU A 129 -11.64 16.53 -1.80
CA GLU A 129 -10.70 15.91 -2.73
C GLU A 129 -9.24 16.13 -2.32
N LEU A 130 -8.96 17.18 -1.56
CA LEU A 130 -7.61 17.57 -1.14
C LEU A 130 -7.55 17.86 0.36
N PRO A 131 -6.38 17.64 1.00
CA PRO A 131 -6.19 18.04 2.38
C PRO A 131 -6.40 19.55 2.53
N PRO A 132 -7.17 20.04 3.53
CA PRO A 132 -7.50 21.46 3.69
C PRO A 132 -6.26 22.38 3.74
N GLU A 133 -5.17 21.90 4.33
CA GLU A 133 -3.90 22.62 4.44
C GLU A 133 -2.88 22.20 3.35
N GLY A 134 -3.33 21.54 2.29
CA GLY A 134 -2.46 20.97 1.27
C GLY A 134 -1.64 19.77 1.76
N PHE A 135 -0.75 19.28 0.92
CA PHE A 135 0.14 18.18 1.28
C PHE A 135 1.28 18.67 2.20
N ALA A 136 1.72 17.81 3.10
CA ALA A 136 2.88 18.09 3.94
C ALA A 136 4.12 18.25 3.07
N SER A 137 4.96 19.22 3.41
CA SER A 137 6.30 19.35 2.83
C SER A 137 7.28 18.69 3.80
N THR A 138 7.80 17.53 3.42
CA THR A 138 8.75 16.78 4.24
C THR A 138 9.88 16.23 3.40
N LEU A 139 11.08 16.23 4.00
CA LEU A 139 12.25 15.50 3.51
C LEU A 139 12.51 14.24 4.34
N GLU A 140 11.59 13.86 5.22
CA GLU A 140 11.71 12.59 5.95
C GLU A 140 11.80 11.43 4.96
N GLY A 141 12.72 10.52 5.24
CA GLY A 141 13.04 9.42 4.33
C GLY A 141 14.00 9.77 3.19
N PHE A 142 14.31 11.05 2.97
CA PHE A 142 15.36 11.43 2.03
C PHE A 142 16.74 11.28 2.69
N VAL A 143 17.55 10.41 2.12
CA VAL A 143 18.96 10.26 2.52
C VAL A 143 19.83 11.00 1.53
N GLN A 144 20.45 12.10 1.98
CA GLN A 144 21.38 12.85 1.16
C GLN A 144 22.55 11.94 0.74
N PRO A 145 22.84 11.81 -0.56
CA PRO A 145 24.04 11.12 -0.99
C PRO A 145 25.29 11.75 -0.36
N LYS A 146 26.22 10.93 0.10
CA LYS A 146 27.51 11.45 0.52
C LYS A 146 28.26 11.97 -0.71
N GLU A 147 28.87 13.12 -0.59
CA GLU A 147 29.80 13.67 -1.60
C GLU A 147 31.14 12.91 -1.55
N ASP A 148 31.11 11.61 -1.53
CA ASP A 148 32.29 10.78 -1.43
C ASP A 148 32.54 10.08 -2.78
N SER A 149 33.52 10.57 -3.48
CA SER A 149 33.95 10.02 -4.77
C SER A 149 34.79 8.73 -4.65
N GLU A 150 35.04 8.26 -3.43
CA GLU A 150 35.88 7.10 -3.17
C GLU A 150 35.08 5.81 -2.90
N ILE A 151 33.74 5.80 -3.16
CA ILE A 151 32.94 4.60 -3.02
C ILE A 151 33.23 3.65 -4.17
N GLU A 152 33.95 2.58 -3.89
CA GLU A 152 34.14 1.49 -4.83
C GLU A 152 33.03 0.45 -4.74
N VAL A 153 32.55 0.00 -5.89
CA VAL A 153 31.64 -1.14 -5.97
C VAL A 153 32.47 -2.42 -5.86
N VAL A 154 32.37 -3.11 -4.72
CA VAL A 154 33.08 -4.35 -4.49
C VAL A 154 32.20 -5.52 -4.97
N ILE A 155 32.69 -6.23 -5.98
CA ILE A 155 32.04 -7.44 -6.51
C ILE A 155 32.97 -8.61 -6.24
N SER A 156 32.44 -9.72 -5.72
CA SER A 156 33.21 -10.95 -5.55
C SER A 156 33.81 -11.38 -6.89
N PRO A 157 35.10 -11.72 -6.95
CA PRO A 157 35.72 -12.23 -8.17
C PRO A 157 35.10 -13.53 -8.68
N ASP A 158 34.46 -14.29 -7.81
CA ASP A 158 33.79 -15.55 -8.15
C ASP A 158 32.30 -15.37 -8.50
N SER A 159 31.84 -14.11 -8.63
CA SER A 159 30.44 -13.86 -8.96
C SER A 159 30.13 -14.15 -10.43
N GLU A 160 29.21 -15.08 -10.67
CA GLU A 160 28.69 -15.37 -12.01
C GLU A 160 27.57 -14.41 -12.45
N ARG A 161 26.97 -13.66 -11.51
CA ARG A 161 25.81 -12.80 -11.77
C ARG A 161 26.13 -11.33 -11.76
N LEU A 162 27.06 -10.90 -10.92
CA LEU A 162 27.39 -9.49 -10.73
C LEU A 162 28.69 -9.19 -11.47
N GLN A 163 28.70 -8.13 -12.21
CA GLN A 163 29.88 -7.63 -12.91
C GLN A 163 29.89 -6.10 -12.90
N VAL A 164 31.05 -5.50 -12.93
CA VAL A 164 31.20 -4.07 -13.16
C VAL A 164 30.90 -3.80 -14.63
N LEU A 165 29.85 -3.06 -14.89
CA LEU A 165 29.49 -2.67 -16.25
C LEU A 165 30.33 -1.44 -16.67
N THR A 166 30.80 -1.47 -17.88
CA THR A 166 31.39 -0.26 -18.49
C THR A 166 30.25 0.73 -18.73
N PRO A 167 30.35 1.98 -18.26
CA PRO A 167 29.36 3.00 -18.56
C PRO A 167 29.13 3.12 -20.07
N PHE A 168 27.91 3.41 -20.46
CA PHE A 168 27.61 3.72 -21.85
C PHE A 168 28.37 4.98 -22.27
N ASP A 169 28.71 5.05 -23.53
CA ASP A 169 29.27 6.28 -24.10
C ASP A 169 28.30 7.44 -23.88
N GLN A 170 28.87 8.63 -23.73
CA GLN A 170 28.06 9.83 -23.57
C GLN A 170 27.13 9.99 -24.79
N PHE A 171 25.87 10.32 -24.54
CA PHE A 171 24.92 10.62 -25.61
C PHE A 171 25.47 11.73 -26.51
N ASN A 172 25.63 11.43 -27.78
CA ASN A 172 26.28 12.33 -28.77
C ASN A 172 25.30 13.10 -29.65
N SER A 173 24.00 13.07 -29.31
CA SER A 173 22.93 13.71 -30.07
C SER A 173 22.75 13.23 -31.52
N ASN A 174 23.37 12.11 -31.89
CA ASN A 174 23.18 11.53 -33.21
C ASN A 174 21.74 11.13 -33.44
N ASN A 175 21.32 11.19 -34.67
CA ASN A 175 20.00 10.86 -35.11
C ASN A 175 19.78 9.34 -35.11
N TYR A 176 18.77 8.87 -34.38
CA TYR A 176 18.39 7.46 -34.30
C TYR A 176 17.24 7.09 -35.23
N LEU A 177 17.07 7.82 -36.35
CA LEU A 177 15.97 7.58 -37.32
C LEU A 177 15.97 6.18 -37.94
N GLU A 178 17.10 5.49 -37.94
CA GLU A 178 17.22 4.14 -38.49
C GLU A 178 16.94 3.04 -37.47
N MET A 179 16.63 3.39 -36.21
CA MET A 179 16.31 2.41 -35.19
C MET A 179 14.87 1.93 -35.32
N THR A 180 14.70 0.62 -35.29
CA THR A 180 13.37 0.00 -35.26
C THR A 180 12.90 -0.08 -33.81
N VAL A 181 11.69 0.45 -33.56
CA VAL A 181 11.00 0.25 -32.27
C VAL A 181 10.42 -1.17 -32.27
N ILE A 182 10.82 -1.99 -31.30
CA ILE A 182 10.36 -3.35 -31.09
C ILE A 182 9.49 -3.44 -29.82
#